data_4b36b5c0c03cc94ed4037607649f8e30
#
_entry.id   4b36b5c0c03cc94ed4037607649f8e30
#
_cell.length_a   1.000
_cell.length_b   1.000
_cell.length_c   1.000
_cell.angle_alpha   90.00
_cell.angle_beta   90.00
_cell.angle_gamma   90.00
#
_symmetry.space_group_name_H-M   'P 1'
#
loop_
_entity.id
_entity.type
_entity.pdbx_description
1 polymer ?
#
loop_
_entity_poly.entity_id
_entity_poly.type
_entity_poly.pdbx_seq_one_letter_code
_entity_poly.pdbx_strand_id
1 'polypeptide(L)'
;MNYIGLIIFIGTILISNGCGTAGKRFDTSNAGSILNGTTTQSDIKKIFGEPFKTGIQNGQPVWTYENHNYSVLRDHTSEDLIIIFSSDGIVQSHQFMSNKPSS
;
A
#
# COMPACT_ATOMS: atom_id res chain seq x y z
N MET A 1 24.69 -36.24 18.68
CA MET A 1 24.32 -35.76 17.67
C MET A 1 23.32 -34.74 17.67
N ASN A 2 23.73 -33.62 17.60
CA ASN A 2 22.96 -32.52 17.80
C ASN A 2 22.35 -31.93 16.63
N TYR A 3 22.65 -32.42 15.52
CA TYR A 3 22.16 -31.75 14.35
C TYR A 3 20.70 -31.96 14.15
N ILE A 4 20.15 -32.83 14.84
CA ILE A 4 18.77 -33.08 14.63
C ILE A 4 17.90 -31.92 14.99
N GLY A 5 18.20 -31.30 16.05
CA GLY A 5 17.39 -30.19 16.44
C GLY A 5 17.49 -29.04 15.47
N LEU A 6 18.60 -28.95 14.87
CA LEU A 6 18.79 -27.89 13.94
C LEU A 6 17.88 -27.99 12.75
N ILE A 7 17.67 -29.16 12.30
CA ILE A 7 16.86 -29.35 11.16
C ILE A 7 15.42 -28.95 11.40
N ILE A 8 14.96 -29.26 12.54
CA ILE A 8 13.62 -28.94 12.84
C ILE A 8 13.37 -27.49 12.86
N PHE A 9 14.31 -26.79 13.35
CA PHE A 9 14.16 -25.39 13.45
C PHE A 9 14.00 -24.72 12.12
N ILE A 10 14.70 -25.17 11.16
CA ILE A 10 14.62 -24.58 9.87
C ILE A 10 13.26 -24.70 9.25
N GLY A 11 12.64 -25.81 9.45
CA GLY A 11 11.35 -25.97 8.85
C GLY A 11 10.32 -25.02 9.37
N THR A 12 10.48 -24.66 10.59
CA THR A 12 9.50 -23.81 11.17
C THR A 12 9.48 -22.43 10.61
N ILE A 13 10.61 -21.94 10.31
CA ILE A 13 10.69 -20.61 9.82
C ILE A 13 10.00 -20.42 8.51
N LEU A 14 10.09 -21.39 7.69
CA LEU A 14 9.55 -21.22 6.38
C LEU A 14 8.08 -21.01 6.34
N ILE A 15 7.41 -21.50 7.34
CA ILE A 15 6.02 -21.41 7.27
C ILE A 15 5.48 -20.06 7.48
N SER A 16 6.15 -19.33 8.28
CA SER A 16 5.56 -18.15 8.74
C SER A 16 5.34 -17.08 7.74
N ASN A 17 5.95 -17.14 6.63
CA ASN A 17 5.74 -16.05 5.79
C ASN A 17 5.07 -16.30 4.56
N GLY A 18 4.54 -17.31 4.34
CA GLY A 18 3.98 -17.50 3.11
C GLY A 18 2.74 -16.81 2.89
N CYS A 19 2.10 -16.49 3.84
CA CYS A 19 0.87 -16.24 3.63
C CYS A 19 0.50 -15.17 2.90
N GLY A 20 0.01 -15.38 2.05
CA GLY A 20 -0.57 -14.69 1.24
C GLY A 20 -1.03 -13.39 1.50
N THR A 21 -0.32 -12.61 1.42
CA THR A 21 -0.75 -11.37 1.56
C THR A 21 -0.91 -10.83 0.28
N ALA A 22 -1.51 -11.54 -0.52
CA ALA A 22 -1.76 -11.04 -1.78
C ALA A 22 -2.53 -9.80 -1.63
N GLY A 23 -2.30 -8.84 -2.22
CA GLY A 23 -3.10 -7.72 -2.22
C GLY A 23 -3.00 -6.92 -0.98
N LYS A 24 -2.10 -6.07 -0.90
CA LYS A 24 -2.04 -5.22 0.18
C LYS A 24 -3.09 -4.20 0.09
N ARG A 25 -3.83 -4.05 1.12
CA ARG A 25 -4.82 -3.02 1.19
C ARG A 25 -4.28 -1.86 1.97
N PHE A 26 -4.72 -0.67 1.66
CA PHE A 26 -4.36 0.50 2.44
C PHE A 26 -5.58 1.00 3.19
N ASP A 27 -5.36 1.73 4.26
CA ASP A 27 -6.44 2.23 5.07
C ASP A 27 -6.90 3.56 4.51
N THR A 28 -8.01 3.55 3.82
CA THR A 28 -8.48 4.75 3.15
C THR A 28 -8.93 5.83 4.11
N SER A 29 -9.18 5.47 5.36
CA SER A 29 -9.62 6.49 6.30
C SER A 29 -8.54 7.53 6.56
N ASN A 30 -7.30 7.21 6.24
CA ASN A 30 -6.22 8.15 6.44
C ASN A 30 -5.94 9.03 5.23
N ALA A 31 -6.70 8.88 4.16
CA ALA A 31 -6.42 9.66 2.96
C ALA A 31 -6.57 11.15 3.23
N GLY A 32 -7.46 11.52 4.14
CA GLY A 32 -7.64 12.93 4.44
C GLY A 32 -6.53 13.53 5.27
N SER A 33 -5.62 12.73 5.77
CA SER A 33 -4.53 13.28 6.57
C SER A 33 -3.34 13.74 5.72
N ILE A 34 -3.39 13.54 4.43
CA ILE A 34 -2.30 13.94 3.56
C ILE A 34 -2.36 15.45 3.35
N LEU A 35 -1.24 16.12 3.61
CA LEU A 35 -1.17 17.55 3.43
C LEU A 35 -0.20 17.88 2.30
N ASN A 36 -0.72 18.46 1.24
CA ASN A 36 0.13 18.89 0.12
C ASN A 36 1.13 19.92 0.62
N GLY A 37 2.36 19.76 0.22
CA GLY A 37 3.42 20.69 0.63
C GLY A 37 4.06 20.34 1.96
N THR A 38 3.54 19.36 2.67
CA THR A 38 4.03 19.03 4.00
C THR A 38 4.34 17.55 4.17
N THR A 39 3.42 16.68 3.78
CA THR A 39 3.59 15.25 3.99
C THR A 39 4.71 14.73 3.11
N THR A 40 5.59 13.91 3.67
CA THR A 40 6.74 13.39 2.93
C THR A 40 6.51 11.96 2.49
N GLN A 41 7.37 11.46 1.61
CA GLN A 41 7.32 10.06 1.20
C GLN A 41 7.44 9.13 2.40
N SER A 42 8.26 9.49 3.34
CA SER A 42 8.44 8.69 4.54
C SER A 42 7.15 8.63 5.35
N ASP A 43 6.47 9.75 5.45
CA ASP A 43 5.18 9.79 6.15
C ASP A 43 4.16 8.93 5.45
N ILE A 44 4.12 8.99 4.13
CA ILE A 44 3.18 8.20 3.35
C ILE A 44 3.40 6.71 3.58
N LYS A 45 4.65 6.28 3.59
CA LYS A 45 4.93 4.87 3.83
C LYS A 45 4.54 4.43 5.22
N LYS A 46 4.68 5.31 6.20
CA LYS A 46 4.28 4.97 7.55
C LYS A 46 2.77 4.84 7.66
N ILE A 47 2.05 5.66 6.94
CA ILE A 47 0.59 5.65 7.04
C ILE A 47 -0.02 4.55 6.19
N PHE A 48 0.43 4.41 4.95
CA PHE A 48 -0.22 3.52 4.01
C PHE A 48 0.58 2.27 3.64
N GLY A 49 1.85 2.21 4.01
CA GLY A 49 2.69 1.08 3.64
C GLY A 49 3.28 1.27 2.26
N GLU A 50 3.70 0.17 1.65
CA GLU A 50 4.28 0.23 0.33
C GLU A 50 3.22 0.46 -0.72
N PRO A 51 3.49 1.27 -1.71
CA PRO A 51 2.49 1.52 -2.74
C PRO A 51 2.30 0.30 -3.65
N PHE A 52 1.14 0.25 -4.27
CA PHE A 52 0.84 -0.80 -5.22
C PHE A 52 1.77 -0.68 -6.42
N LYS A 53 2.00 0.52 -6.88
CA LYS A 53 2.96 0.75 -7.94
C LYS A 53 3.52 2.15 -7.86
N THR A 54 4.68 2.32 -8.46
CA THR A 54 5.35 3.62 -8.49
C THR A 54 5.65 3.97 -9.95
N GLY A 55 5.77 5.24 -10.22
CA GLY A 55 6.08 5.70 -11.55
C GLY A 55 6.63 7.10 -11.52
N ILE A 56 6.76 7.68 -12.68
CA ILE A 56 7.26 9.04 -12.83
C ILE A 56 6.38 9.77 -13.83
N GLN A 57 6.00 10.97 -13.48
CA GLN A 57 5.20 11.80 -14.33
C GLN A 57 5.85 13.18 -14.39
N ASN A 58 6.26 13.61 -15.54
CA ASN A 58 6.95 14.91 -15.71
C ASN A 58 8.13 15.04 -14.76
N GLY A 59 8.87 13.93 -14.58
CA GLY A 59 10.03 13.95 -13.71
C GLY A 59 9.73 13.83 -12.23
N GLN A 60 8.47 13.72 -11.86
CA GLN A 60 8.10 13.65 -10.45
C GLN A 60 7.66 12.25 -10.07
N PRO A 61 8.04 11.78 -8.90
CA PRO A 61 7.60 10.44 -8.46
C PRO A 61 6.09 10.41 -8.26
N VAL A 62 5.49 9.32 -8.69
CA VAL A 62 4.06 9.10 -8.52
C VAL A 62 3.86 7.75 -7.85
N TRP A 63 3.14 7.72 -6.76
CA TRP A 63 2.84 6.47 -6.05
C TRP A 63 1.34 6.23 -6.12
N THR A 64 0.98 4.99 -6.37
CA THR A 64 -0.43 4.61 -6.47
C THR A 64 -0.75 3.53 -5.45
N TYR A 65 -1.83 3.72 -4.72
CA TYR A 65 -2.36 2.74 -3.79
C TYR A 65 -3.74 2.34 -4.28
N GLU A 66 -4.03 1.06 -4.27
CA GLU A 66 -5.30 0.56 -4.79
C GLU A 66 -5.91 -0.47 -3.85
N ASN A 67 -7.20 -0.35 -3.61
CA ASN A 67 -7.98 -1.39 -2.96
C ASN A 67 -9.09 -1.76 -3.92
N HIS A 68 -8.98 -2.92 -4.53
CA HIS A 68 -10.01 -3.39 -5.45
C HIS A 68 -10.58 -4.68 -4.92
N ASN A 69 -11.88 -4.73 -4.80
CA ASN A 69 -12.53 -5.88 -4.26
C ASN A 69 -13.56 -6.40 -5.24
N TYR A 70 -13.39 -7.62 -5.69
CA TYR A 70 -14.28 -8.24 -6.65
C TYR A 70 -15.04 -9.34 -5.95
N SER A 71 -16.33 -9.39 -6.16
CA SER A 71 -17.15 -10.42 -5.55
C SER A 71 -18.16 -10.91 -6.55
N VAL A 72 -18.42 -12.19 -6.51
CA VAL A 72 -19.40 -12.76 -7.40
C VAL A 72 -20.81 -12.30 -7.01
N LEU A 73 -21.01 -12.07 -5.74
CA LEU A 73 -22.32 -11.75 -5.26
C LEU A 73 -22.57 -10.28 -5.03
N ARG A 74 -21.58 -9.45 -5.20
CA ARG A 74 -21.72 -8.05 -4.92
C ARG A 74 -21.06 -7.25 -5.98
N ASP A 75 -21.34 -5.98 -5.98
CA ASP A 75 -20.70 -5.10 -6.92
C ASP A 75 -19.22 -5.00 -6.62
N HIS A 76 -18.47 -4.81 -7.67
CA HIS A 76 -17.04 -4.57 -7.56
C HIS A 76 -16.83 -3.19 -6.90
N THR A 77 -15.97 -3.13 -5.92
CA THR A 77 -15.61 -1.84 -5.32
C THR A 77 -14.15 -1.54 -5.58
N SER A 78 -13.84 -0.29 -5.73
CA SER A 78 -12.46 0.13 -5.93
C SER A 78 -12.21 1.46 -5.24
N GLU A 79 -11.01 1.58 -4.71
CA GLU A 79 -10.55 2.82 -4.10
C GLU A 79 -9.12 3.01 -4.55
N ASP A 80 -8.81 4.17 -5.07
CA ASP A 80 -7.49 4.48 -5.58
C ASP A 80 -6.97 5.77 -4.97
N LEU A 81 -5.73 5.76 -4.55
CA LEU A 81 -5.09 6.96 -4.05
C LEU A 81 -3.83 7.16 -4.89
N ILE A 82 -3.74 8.29 -5.53
CA ILE A 82 -2.60 8.62 -6.37
C ILE A 82 -1.90 9.83 -5.78
N ILE A 83 -0.62 9.72 -5.56
CA ILE A 83 0.15 10.78 -4.93
C ILE A 83 1.30 11.18 -5.82
N ILE A 84 1.42 12.47 -6.08
CA ILE A 84 2.52 13.01 -6.86
C ILE A 84 3.41 13.79 -5.92
N PHE A 85 4.71 13.46 -5.93
CA PHE A 85 5.67 14.11 -5.05
C PHE A 85 6.54 15.09 -5.82
N SER A 86 7.00 16.09 -5.12
CA SER A 86 8.02 16.98 -5.70
C SER A 86 9.33 16.22 -5.76
N SER A 87 10.31 16.80 -6.41
CA SER A 87 11.62 16.16 -6.48
C SER A 87 12.25 16.01 -5.10
N ASP A 88 11.79 16.78 -4.13
CA ASP A 88 12.30 16.67 -2.77
C ASP A 88 11.60 15.59 -1.98
N GLY A 89 10.64 14.90 -2.57
CA GLY A 89 9.96 13.84 -1.85
C GLY A 89 8.83 14.32 -0.96
N ILE A 90 8.26 15.47 -1.25
CA ILE A 90 7.15 16.00 -0.48
C ILE A 90 5.91 15.96 -1.35
N VAL A 91 4.79 15.61 -0.79
CA VAL A 91 3.55 15.51 -1.55
C VAL A 91 3.23 16.85 -2.20
N GLN A 92 3.11 16.85 -3.50
CA GLN A 92 2.73 18.04 -4.23
C GLN A 92 1.22 18.04 -4.48
N SER A 93 0.67 16.90 -4.82
CA SER A 93 -0.76 16.77 -4.99
C SER A 93 -1.17 15.33 -4.76
N HIS A 94 -2.41 15.11 -4.48
CA HIS A 94 -2.91 13.76 -4.33
C HIS A 94 -4.38 13.72 -4.71
N GLN A 95 -4.84 12.55 -5.08
CA GLN A 95 -6.20 12.36 -5.54
C GLN A 95 -6.71 11.03 -5.02
N PHE A 96 -7.85 11.05 -4.38
CA PHE A 96 -8.47 9.83 -3.90
C PHE A 96 -9.79 9.62 -4.63
N MET A 97 -9.98 8.42 -5.18
CA MET A 97 -11.18 8.08 -5.91
C MET A 97 -11.77 6.82 -5.34
N SER A 98 -13.08 6.77 -5.24
CA SER A 98 -13.75 5.60 -4.70
C SER A 98 -15.09 5.45 -5.37
N ASN A 99 -15.46 4.22 -5.66
CA ASN A 99 -16.80 3.96 -6.17
C ASN A 99 -17.69 3.38 -5.08
N LYS A 100 -17.22 3.37 -3.83
CA LYS A 100 -18.07 2.91 -2.75
C LYS A 100 -19.14 3.93 -2.46
N PRO A 101 -20.33 3.50 -2.16
CA PRO A 101 -21.37 4.47 -1.82
C PRO A 101 -20.98 5.12 -0.49
N SER A 102 -21.23 6.40 -0.40
CA SER A 102 -20.99 7.05 0.86
C SER A 102 -22.21 6.81 1.70
N SER A 103 -22.06 6.43 2.88
CA SER A 103 -23.21 6.09 3.71
C SER A 103 -23.45 7.11 4.79
#